data_4eb22b98239cd0e44da58c7ee3ab274d
#
_entry.id   4eb22b98239cd0e44da58c7ee3ab274d
#
_cell.length_a   1.000
_cell.length_b   1.000
_cell.length_c   1.000
_cell.angle_alpha   90.00
_cell.angle_beta   90.00
_cell.angle_gamma   90.00
#
_symmetry.space_group_name_H-M   'P 1'
#
loop_
_entity.id
_entity.type
_entity.pdbx_description
1 polymer ?
#
loop_
_entity_poly.entity_id
_entity_poly.type
_entity_poly.pdbx_seq_one_letter_code
_entity_poly.pdbx_strand_id
1 'polypeptide(L)'
;MGMRHLFNRNEKAYFNTKFVFEEVPNELIPFDYDAFAAYPGKVEAAVTNIHTGKAEYVEVPRGRDMRDTLVASCSLPILFQPVKLGRHYYLDGGIADSIPYEHALAEGCDRLIVVLTRERGYVKKTEKAVRLTHKLYKKYPKIVESMDSRAERYNECMTRLQELEQEGKIFVIA
;
A
#
# COMPACT_ATOMS: atom_id res chain seq x y z
N MET A 1 0.96 -14.12 -17.58
CA MET A 1 0.96 -13.99 -16.12
C MET A 1 0.31 -15.25 -15.55
N GLY A 2 0.94 -15.95 -14.66
CA GLY A 2 0.38 -17.21 -14.19
C GLY A 2 1.08 -17.71 -12.93
N MET A 3 0.52 -18.76 -12.32
CA MET A 3 0.99 -19.41 -11.08
C MET A 3 2.48 -19.84 -11.06
N ARG A 4 3.17 -19.81 -12.20
CA ARG A 4 4.59 -20.14 -12.28
C ARG A 4 5.50 -19.24 -11.42
N HIS A 5 5.10 -17.97 -11.20
CA HIS A 5 5.89 -17.02 -10.38
C HIS A 5 5.73 -17.25 -8.88
N LEU A 6 4.59 -17.80 -8.42
CA LEU A 6 4.37 -18.19 -7.01
C LEU A 6 5.37 -19.28 -6.54
N PHE A 7 5.86 -20.08 -7.46
CA PHE A 7 6.81 -21.17 -7.18
C PHE A 7 8.26 -20.81 -7.54
N ASN A 8 8.48 -19.62 -8.08
CA ASN A 8 9.85 -19.16 -8.35
C ASN A 8 10.55 -18.83 -7.03
N ARG A 9 11.63 -19.55 -6.72
CA ARG A 9 12.42 -19.38 -5.50
C ARG A 9 12.92 -17.94 -5.28
N ASN A 10 13.06 -17.18 -6.36
CA ASN A 10 13.62 -15.83 -6.32
C ASN A 10 12.57 -14.71 -6.21
N GLU A 11 11.34 -14.95 -6.64
CA GLU A 11 10.31 -13.89 -6.69
C GLU A 11 9.16 -14.09 -5.70
N LYS A 12 8.77 -15.34 -5.43
CA LYS A 12 7.72 -15.73 -4.47
C LYS A 12 6.45 -14.85 -4.50
N ALA A 13 6.08 -14.37 -5.70
CA ALA A 13 4.97 -13.48 -5.94
C ALA A 13 4.16 -13.93 -7.17
N TYR A 14 2.86 -13.65 -7.18
CA TYR A 14 1.99 -13.93 -8.33
C TYR A 14 2.36 -13.09 -9.55
N PHE A 15 2.85 -11.88 -9.33
CA PHE A 15 3.34 -10.96 -10.36
C PHE A 15 4.86 -10.95 -10.42
N ASN A 16 5.40 -10.70 -11.62
CA ASN A 16 6.82 -10.48 -11.79
C ASN A 16 7.22 -9.09 -11.27
N THR A 17 7.65 -9.03 -10.01
CA THR A 17 8.05 -7.77 -9.36
C THR A 17 9.30 -7.19 -9.99
N LYS A 18 10.21 -8.02 -10.48
CA LYS A 18 11.39 -7.57 -11.20
C LYS A 18 10.99 -6.82 -12.47
N PHE A 19 10.10 -7.38 -13.27
CA PHE A 19 9.61 -6.70 -14.47
C PHE A 19 9.01 -5.33 -14.15
N VAL A 20 8.10 -5.27 -13.16
CA VAL A 20 7.36 -4.02 -12.85
C VAL A 20 8.25 -2.96 -12.21
N PHE A 21 9.11 -3.35 -11.27
CA PHE A 21 9.87 -2.39 -10.45
C PHE A 21 11.35 -2.24 -10.86
N GLU A 22 11.83 -3.03 -11.81
CA GLU A 22 13.21 -2.91 -12.31
C GLU A 22 13.22 -2.71 -13.83
N GLU A 23 12.65 -3.64 -14.62
CA GLU A 23 12.75 -3.57 -16.09
C GLU A 23 11.94 -2.42 -16.67
N VAL A 24 10.69 -2.23 -16.22
CA VAL A 24 9.84 -1.12 -16.71
C VAL A 24 10.50 0.25 -16.46
N PRO A 25 10.87 0.62 -15.21
CA PRO A 25 11.39 1.96 -14.92
C PRO A 25 12.86 2.17 -15.36
N ASN A 26 13.60 1.14 -15.71
CA ASN A 26 14.98 1.29 -16.14
C ASN A 26 15.20 1.10 -17.64
N GLU A 27 14.31 0.34 -18.31
CA GLU A 27 14.54 -0.07 -19.71
C GLU A 27 13.40 0.33 -20.64
N LEU A 28 12.13 0.18 -20.20
CA LEU A 28 10.97 0.37 -21.09
C LEU A 28 10.40 1.80 -21.03
N ILE A 29 10.25 2.34 -19.83
CA ILE A 29 9.75 3.69 -19.57
C ILE A 29 10.67 4.29 -18.52
N PRO A 30 11.84 4.85 -18.93
CA PRO A 30 12.86 5.31 -18.00
C PRO A 30 12.30 6.30 -16.98
N PHE A 31 12.47 5.99 -15.70
CA PHE A 31 12.12 6.87 -14.60
C PHE A 31 13.25 7.87 -14.36
N ASP A 32 12.91 9.12 -14.19
CA ASP A 32 13.87 10.18 -13.90
C ASP A 32 14.27 10.17 -12.42
N TYR A 33 15.28 9.37 -12.11
CA TYR A 33 15.82 9.25 -10.75
C TYR A 33 16.47 10.54 -10.26
N ASP A 34 17.04 11.35 -11.14
CA ASP A 34 17.71 12.59 -10.77
C ASP A 34 16.68 13.66 -10.39
N ALA A 35 15.60 13.79 -11.16
CA ALA A 35 14.48 14.65 -10.79
C ALA A 35 13.81 14.19 -9.48
N PHE A 36 13.66 12.89 -9.28
CA PHE A 36 13.11 12.36 -8.04
C PHE A 36 14.02 12.62 -6.84
N ALA A 37 15.33 12.47 -7.01
CA ALA A 37 16.31 12.76 -5.96
C ALA A 37 16.36 14.26 -5.61
N ALA A 38 16.16 15.13 -6.59
CA ALA A 38 16.13 16.58 -6.41
C ALA A 38 14.79 17.11 -5.85
N TYR A 39 13.74 16.29 -5.83
CA TYR A 39 12.43 16.70 -5.32
C TYR A 39 12.49 17.01 -3.82
N PRO A 40 12.14 18.22 -3.36
CA PRO A 40 12.32 18.64 -1.97
C PRO A 40 11.24 18.11 -1.02
N GLY A 41 10.13 17.63 -1.55
CA GLY A 41 9.01 17.13 -0.74
C GLY A 41 9.26 15.74 -0.19
N LYS A 42 8.55 15.34 0.84
CA LYS A 42 8.56 13.99 1.42
C LYS A 42 7.75 13.04 0.53
N VAL A 43 8.25 11.85 0.31
CA VAL A 43 7.52 10.78 -0.40
C VAL A 43 7.53 9.54 0.46
N GLU A 44 6.38 9.07 0.87
CA GLU A 44 6.20 7.91 1.74
C GLU A 44 5.33 6.84 1.08
N ALA A 45 5.61 5.61 1.41
CA ALA A 45 4.80 4.46 1.07
C ALA A 45 4.14 3.92 2.34
N ALA A 46 2.82 3.80 2.34
CA ALA A 46 2.10 3.13 3.40
C ALA A 46 2.33 1.62 3.31
N VAL A 47 2.67 1.00 4.43
CA VAL A 47 2.87 -0.44 4.57
C VAL A 47 2.18 -0.95 5.83
N THR A 48 1.80 -2.22 5.88
CA THR A 48 1.21 -2.83 7.08
C THR A 48 2.19 -3.79 7.73
N ASN A 49 2.56 -3.52 8.97
CA ASN A 49 3.44 -4.40 9.75
C ASN A 49 2.69 -5.68 10.13
N ILE A 50 3.23 -6.85 9.77
CA ILE A 50 2.55 -8.14 9.98
C ILE A 50 2.37 -8.52 11.45
N HIS A 51 3.24 -8.02 12.35
CA HIS A 51 3.19 -8.34 13.77
C HIS A 51 2.18 -7.47 14.51
N THR A 52 2.13 -6.18 14.17
CA THR A 52 1.26 -5.21 14.86
C THR A 52 -0.10 -5.06 14.18
N GLY A 53 -0.21 -5.41 12.89
CA GLY A 53 -1.40 -5.16 12.07
C GLY A 53 -1.65 -3.67 11.80
N LYS A 54 -0.72 -2.78 12.17
CA LYS A 54 -0.86 -1.33 12.01
C LYS A 54 -0.17 -0.84 10.74
N ALA A 55 -0.66 0.28 10.23
CA ALA A 55 0.02 1.01 9.17
C ALA A 55 1.31 1.65 9.72
N GLU A 56 2.33 1.64 8.89
CA GLU A 56 3.56 2.40 9.05
C GLU A 56 3.84 3.11 7.72
N TYR A 57 4.47 4.27 7.79
CA TYR A 57 4.75 5.10 6.62
C TYR A 57 6.26 5.18 6.46
N VAL A 58 6.73 4.58 5.39
CA VAL A 58 8.17 4.43 5.12
C VAL A 58 8.57 5.40 4.06
N GLU A 59 9.55 6.25 4.35
CA GLU A 59 10.10 7.14 3.34
C GLU A 59 10.67 6.31 2.17
N VAL A 60 10.27 6.69 0.95
CA VAL A 60 10.74 6.03 -0.27
C VAL A 60 12.17 6.50 -0.55
N PRO A 61 13.15 5.59 -0.62
CA PRO A 61 14.53 5.94 -0.96
C PRO A 61 14.62 6.70 -2.27
N ARG A 62 15.51 7.70 -2.33
CA ARG A 62 15.64 8.64 -3.45
C ARG A 62 16.48 8.10 -4.61
N GLY A 63 16.62 6.78 -4.72
CA GLY A 63 17.44 6.15 -5.73
C GLY A 63 16.86 4.82 -6.21
N ARG A 64 17.69 4.01 -6.84
CA ARG A 64 17.29 2.70 -7.38
C ARG A 64 16.93 1.68 -6.31
N ASP A 65 17.25 1.92 -5.06
CA ASP A 65 16.94 1.12 -3.88
C ASP A 65 15.49 1.28 -3.38
N MET A 66 14.70 2.17 -4.00
CA MET A 66 13.27 2.36 -3.67
C MET A 66 12.40 1.11 -3.88
N ARG A 67 12.88 0.12 -4.65
CA ARG A 67 12.14 -1.06 -5.07
C ARG A 67 11.46 -1.80 -3.92
N ASP A 68 12.21 -2.15 -2.88
CA ASP A 68 11.67 -3.00 -1.82
C ASP A 68 10.58 -2.29 -1.00
N THR A 69 10.68 -0.97 -0.83
CA THR A 69 9.65 -0.15 -0.20
C THR A 69 8.37 -0.13 -1.04
N LEU A 70 8.49 0.05 -2.36
CA LEU A 70 7.34 0.04 -3.27
C LEU A 70 6.70 -1.36 -3.37
N VAL A 71 7.51 -2.42 -3.44
CA VAL A 71 7.01 -3.79 -3.43
C VAL A 71 6.28 -4.09 -2.12
N ALA A 72 6.80 -3.67 -0.97
CA ALA A 72 6.14 -3.85 0.32
C ALA A 72 4.76 -3.19 0.34
N SER A 73 4.66 -1.94 -0.16
CA SER A 73 3.42 -1.16 -0.18
C SER A 73 2.31 -1.76 -1.06
N CYS A 74 2.65 -2.62 -2.02
CA CYS A 74 1.68 -3.30 -2.88
C CYS A 74 1.64 -4.82 -2.72
N SER A 75 2.27 -5.35 -1.65
CA SER A 75 2.31 -6.79 -1.35
C SER A 75 1.00 -7.29 -0.74
N LEU A 76 0.02 -7.56 -1.59
CA LEU A 76 -1.26 -8.13 -1.17
C LEU A 76 -1.08 -9.53 -0.57
N PRO A 77 -1.71 -9.83 0.57
CA PRO A 77 -1.71 -11.18 1.15
C PRO A 77 -2.13 -12.23 0.14
N ILE A 78 -1.60 -13.45 0.28
CA ILE A 78 -1.83 -14.59 -0.64
C ILE A 78 -1.07 -14.46 -1.96
N LEU A 79 -1.07 -13.27 -2.57
CA LEU A 79 -0.41 -13.04 -3.87
C LEU A 79 1.08 -12.75 -3.72
N PHE A 80 1.49 -12.25 -2.56
CA PHE A 80 2.88 -11.93 -2.24
C PHE A 80 3.27 -12.51 -0.89
N GLN A 81 4.56 -12.70 -0.69
CA GLN A 81 5.11 -12.91 0.65
C GLN A 81 5.37 -11.56 1.32
N PRO A 82 5.33 -11.51 2.67
CA PRO A 82 5.74 -10.31 3.37
C PRO A 82 7.14 -9.87 3.00
N VAL A 83 7.31 -8.60 2.72
CA VAL A 83 8.59 -7.98 2.36
C VAL A 83 9.31 -7.52 3.62
N LYS A 84 10.61 -7.82 3.71
CA LYS A 84 11.44 -7.38 4.83
C LYS A 84 11.99 -5.98 4.56
N LEU A 85 11.64 -5.02 5.41
CA LEU A 85 12.27 -3.70 5.45
C LEU A 85 12.92 -3.52 6.83
N GLY A 86 14.22 -3.36 6.85
CA GLY A 86 14.98 -3.30 8.10
C GLY A 86 14.81 -4.55 8.97
N ARG A 87 14.20 -4.40 10.14
CA ARG A 87 13.97 -5.48 11.12
C ARG A 87 12.58 -6.11 11.04
N HIS A 88 11.67 -5.53 10.29
CA HIS A 88 10.26 -5.91 10.26
C HIS A 88 9.85 -6.48 8.91
N TYR A 89 8.71 -7.15 8.90
CA TYR A 89 8.07 -7.69 7.70
C TYR A 89 6.76 -6.96 7.47
N TYR A 90 6.51 -6.62 6.21
CA TYR A 90 5.39 -5.79 5.79
C TYR A 90 4.59 -6.42 4.66
N LEU A 91 3.34 -6.03 4.62
CA LEU A 91 2.39 -6.27 3.54
C LEU A 91 1.81 -4.93 3.05
N ASP A 92 0.95 -4.98 2.04
CA ASP A 92 0.25 -3.84 1.44
C ASP A 92 -0.33 -2.88 2.50
N GLY A 93 -0.02 -1.60 2.35
CA GLY A 93 -0.50 -0.56 3.26
C GLY A 93 -2.02 -0.45 3.33
N GLY A 94 -2.70 -0.73 2.21
CA GLY A 94 -4.15 -0.71 2.15
C GLY A 94 -4.86 -1.81 2.98
N ILE A 95 -4.12 -2.65 3.70
CA ILE A 95 -4.69 -3.54 4.71
C ILE A 95 -5.06 -2.76 5.96
N ALA A 96 -4.14 -1.94 6.48
CA ALA A 96 -4.34 -1.17 7.70
C ALA A 96 -4.82 0.25 7.42
N ASP A 97 -4.32 0.90 6.36
CA ASP A 97 -4.70 2.23 5.93
C ASP A 97 -4.76 2.30 4.40
N SER A 98 -5.97 2.29 3.86
CA SER A 98 -6.17 2.26 2.41
C SER A 98 -5.98 3.64 1.75
N ILE A 99 -6.19 4.73 2.50
CA ILE A 99 -6.08 6.11 2.03
C ILE A 99 -5.53 6.94 3.18
N PRO A 100 -4.21 7.19 3.24
CA PRO A 100 -3.50 7.72 4.41
C PRO A 100 -3.67 9.24 4.59
N TYR A 101 -4.90 9.74 4.50
CA TYR A 101 -5.20 11.17 4.62
C TYR A 101 -4.96 11.70 6.04
N GLU A 102 -5.24 10.89 7.07
CA GLU A 102 -5.00 11.27 8.47
C GLU A 102 -3.52 11.43 8.77
N HIS A 103 -2.68 10.56 8.20
CA HIS A 103 -1.24 10.70 8.30
C HIS A 103 -0.76 12.00 7.66
N ALA A 104 -1.22 12.33 6.44
CA ALA A 104 -0.84 13.56 5.78
C ALA A 104 -1.29 14.82 6.57
N LEU A 105 -2.47 14.81 7.17
CA LEU A 105 -2.93 15.88 8.05
C LEU A 105 -2.05 15.98 9.33
N ALA A 106 -1.68 14.84 9.92
CA ALA A 106 -0.82 14.81 11.10
C ALA A 106 0.62 15.30 10.81
N GLU A 107 1.10 15.11 9.57
CA GLU A 107 2.38 15.66 9.08
C GLU A 107 2.33 17.18 8.79
N GLY A 108 1.18 17.83 9.01
CA GLY A 108 1.02 19.27 8.90
C GLY A 108 0.51 19.75 7.54
N CYS A 109 0.00 18.87 6.69
CA CYS A 109 -0.66 19.28 5.45
C CYS A 109 -2.03 19.88 5.77
N ASP A 110 -2.26 21.14 5.43
CA ASP A 110 -3.52 21.88 5.62
C ASP A 110 -4.50 21.67 4.46
N ARG A 111 -4.02 21.19 3.31
CA ARG A 111 -4.85 20.82 2.15
C ARG A 111 -4.32 19.55 1.51
N LEU A 112 -5.23 18.68 1.06
CA LEU A 112 -4.87 17.43 0.41
C LEU A 112 -5.52 17.31 -0.97
N ILE A 113 -4.82 16.67 -1.90
CA ILE A 113 -5.40 16.11 -3.12
C ILE A 113 -5.42 14.59 -2.92
N VAL A 114 -6.61 14.01 -2.91
CA VAL A 114 -6.82 12.57 -2.74
C VAL A 114 -7.18 11.97 -4.10
N VAL A 115 -6.36 11.08 -4.62
CA VAL A 115 -6.63 10.37 -5.88
C VAL A 115 -7.13 8.98 -5.55
N LEU A 116 -8.37 8.69 -5.91
CA LEU A 116 -9.01 7.40 -5.69
C LEU A 116 -8.86 6.51 -6.93
N THR A 117 -8.68 5.23 -6.71
CA THR A 117 -8.69 4.21 -7.77
C THR A 117 -10.07 3.58 -7.98
N ARG A 118 -11.08 4.06 -7.25
CA ARG A 118 -12.47 3.64 -7.32
C ARG A 118 -13.36 4.85 -7.54
N GLU A 119 -14.45 4.64 -8.24
CA GLU A 119 -15.48 5.65 -8.47
C GLU A 119 -16.09 6.17 -7.17
N ARG A 120 -16.63 7.37 -7.21
CA ARG A 120 -17.39 7.97 -6.10
C ARG A 120 -18.56 7.07 -5.73
N GLY A 121 -18.79 6.89 -4.43
CA GLY A 121 -19.88 6.04 -3.92
C GLY A 121 -19.55 4.53 -3.90
N TYR A 122 -18.33 4.13 -4.27
CA TYR A 122 -17.93 2.74 -4.10
C TYR A 122 -17.94 2.34 -2.62
N VAL A 123 -18.65 1.24 -2.32
CA VAL A 123 -18.70 0.63 -0.99
C VAL A 123 -17.92 -0.68 -1.00
N LYS A 124 -16.88 -0.75 -0.18
CA LYS A 124 -16.05 -1.94 -0.05
C LYS A 124 -16.78 -3.03 0.70
N LYS A 125 -16.77 -4.24 0.15
CA LYS A 125 -17.32 -5.44 0.79
C LYS A 125 -16.19 -6.32 1.29
N THR A 126 -16.47 -7.12 2.34
CA THR A 126 -15.51 -8.11 2.84
C THR A 126 -15.21 -9.15 1.75
N GLU A 127 -13.95 -9.32 1.44
CA GLU A 127 -13.49 -10.22 0.41
C GLU A 127 -13.53 -11.69 0.88
N LYS A 128 -14.00 -12.60 0.02
CA LYS A 128 -14.02 -14.03 0.34
C LYS A 128 -12.62 -14.60 0.65
N ALA A 129 -11.58 -13.99 0.08
CA ALA A 129 -10.19 -14.35 0.29
C ALA A 129 -9.72 -14.16 1.74
N VAL A 130 -10.38 -13.32 2.54
CA VAL A 130 -10.06 -13.10 3.96
C VAL A 130 -10.03 -14.41 4.75
N ARG A 131 -10.93 -15.38 4.45
CA ARG A 131 -10.91 -16.70 5.10
C ARG A 131 -9.62 -17.49 4.88
N LEU A 132 -8.99 -17.32 3.71
CA LEU A 132 -7.71 -17.98 3.42
C LEU A 132 -6.56 -17.32 4.20
N THR A 133 -6.63 -16.01 4.42
CA THR A 133 -5.62 -15.29 5.19
C THR A 133 -5.61 -15.71 6.66
N HIS A 134 -6.75 -16.01 7.27
CA HIS A 134 -6.82 -16.59 8.62
C HIS A 134 -5.97 -17.85 8.75
N LYS A 135 -5.97 -18.70 7.72
CA LYS A 135 -5.15 -19.92 7.71
C LYS A 135 -3.67 -19.63 7.51
N LEU A 136 -3.34 -18.73 6.56
CA LEU A 136 -1.97 -18.45 6.20
C LEU A 136 -1.24 -17.62 7.26
N TYR A 137 -1.95 -16.68 7.88
CA TYR A 137 -1.40 -15.72 8.85
C TYR A 137 -1.80 -16.02 10.29
N LYS A 138 -2.18 -17.28 10.63
CA LYS A 138 -2.60 -17.66 11.99
C LYS A 138 -1.57 -17.36 13.08
N LYS A 139 -0.28 -17.25 12.71
CA LYS A 139 0.82 -16.86 13.63
C LYS A 139 0.88 -15.35 13.87
N TYR A 140 0.12 -14.57 13.11
CA TYR A 140 0.10 -13.11 13.14
C TYR A 140 -1.34 -12.62 13.32
N PRO A 141 -1.95 -12.80 14.50
CA PRO A 141 -3.38 -12.51 14.72
C PRO A 141 -3.72 -11.04 14.42
N LYS A 142 -2.80 -10.11 14.66
CA LYS A 142 -3.05 -8.69 14.44
C LYS A 142 -3.22 -8.32 12.97
N ILE A 143 -2.49 -8.97 12.07
CA ILE A 143 -2.72 -8.74 10.63
C ILE A 143 -4.08 -9.32 10.19
N VAL A 144 -4.50 -10.44 10.79
CA VAL A 144 -5.82 -11.03 10.53
C VAL A 144 -6.93 -10.09 10.97
N GLU A 145 -6.87 -9.56 12.20
CA GLU A 145 -7.80 -8.55 12.73
C GLU A 145 -7.88 -7.32 11.79
N SER A 146 -6.73 -6.85 11.31
CA SER A 146 -6.65 -5.70 10.40
C SER A 146 -7.30 -6.00 9.05
N MET A 147 -7.19 -7.22 8.55
CA MET A 147 -7.83 -7.63 7.31
C MET A 147 -9.34 -7.80 7.45
N ASP A 148 -9.80 -8.32 8.56
CA ASP A 148 -11.23 -8.51 8.84
C ASP A 148 -11.97 -7.16 8.87
N SER A 149 -11.39 -6.15 9.49
CA SER A 149 -11.97 -4.79 9.61
C SER A 149 -11.67 -3.85 8.41
N ARG A 150 -10.90 -4.32 7.41
CA ARG A 150 -10.47 -3.50 6.26
C ARG A 150 -11.64 -2.84 5.51
N ALA A 151 -12.71 -3.59 5.28
CA ALA A 151 -13.86 -3.07 4.52
C ALA A 151 -14.59 -1.97 5.29
N GLU A 152 -14.80 -2.15 6.58
CA GLU A 152 -15.42 -1.18 7.47
C GLU A 152 -14.60 0.10 7.53
N ARG A 153 -13.31 0.01 7.87
CA ARG A 153 -12.41 1.17 7.91
C ARG A 153 -12.33 1.93 6.58
N TYR A 154 -12.31 1.21 5.46
CA TYR A 154 -12.34 1.87 4.14
C TYR A 154 -13.61 2.69 3.95
N ASN A 155 -14.78 2.15 4.31
CA ASN A 155 -16.05 2.83 4.14
C ASN A 155 -16.18 4.03 5.09
N GLU A 156 -15.71 3.91 6.33
CA GLU A 156 -15.61 5.03 7.28
C GLU A 156 -14.70 6.15 6.75
N CYS A 157 -13.53 5.76 6.23
CA CYS A 157 -12.60 6.68 5.58
C CYS A 157 -13.28 7.43 4.42
N MET A 158 -14.01 6.73 3.55
CA MET A 158 -14.72 7.37 2.44
C MET A 158 -15.78 8.37 2.90
N THR A 159 -16.50 8.08 3.98
CA THR A 159 -17.45 9.02 4.60
C THR A 159 -16.72 10.26 5.09
N ARG A 160 -15.61 10.08 5.81
CA ARG A 160 -14.83 11.20 6.33
C ARG A 160 -14.21 12.08 5.24
N LEU A 161 -13.75 11.46 4.15
CA LEU A 161 -13.24 12.20 2.99
C LEU A 161 -14.33 13.08 2.35
N GLN A 162 -15.57 12.60 2.26
CA GLN A 162 -16.68 13.40 1.75
C GLN A 162 -16.95 14.64 2.63
N GLU A 163 -16.92 14.49 3.95
CA GLU A 163 -17.05 15.61 4.89
C GLU A 163 -15.92 16.62 4.72
N LEU A 164 -14.67 16.17 4.66
CA LEU A 164 -13.50 17.03 4.48
C LEU A 164 -13.51 17.76 3.12
N GLU A 165 -14.04 17.13 2.08
CA GLU A 165 -14.22 17.76 0.77
C GLU A 165 -15.29 18.88 0.84
N GLN A 166 -16.40 18.65 1.54
CA GLN A 166 -17.43 19.67 1.78
C GLN A 166 -16.91 20.85 2.63
N GLU A 167 -16.02 20.55 3.57
CA GLU A 167 -15.32 21.57 4.36
C GLU A 167 -14.26 22.35 3.56
N GLY A 168 -13.97 21.96 2.31
CA GLY A 168 -12.95 22.58 1.47
C GLY A 168 -11.51 22.29 1.89
N LYS A 169 -11.29 21.29 2.75
CA LYS A 169 -9.97 20.88 3.24
C LYS A 169 -9.23 19.93 2.28
N ILE A 170 -9.99 19.18 1.50
CA ILE A 170 -9.44 18.25 0.51
C ILE A 170 -10.12 18.42 -0.84
N PHE A 171 -9.42 17.95 -1.89
CA PHE A 171 -9.96 17.80 -3.24
C PHE A 171 -9.84 16.33 -3.65
N VAL A 172 -10.96 15.71 -4.04
CA VAL A 172 -11.00 14.29 -4.41
C VAL A 172 -11.11 14.11 -5.92
N ILE A 173 -10.15 13.39 -6.49
CA ILE A 173 -10.15 12.89 -7.88
C ILE A 173 -10.56 11.40 -7.84
N ALA A 174 -11.65 11.03 -8.53
CA ALA A 174 -12.19 9.67 -8.56
C ALA A 174 -12.65 9.26 -9.96
#